data_7837b03d7473868d1b0deec6c6ce8d7e
#
_entry.id   7837b03d7473868d1b0deec6c6ce8d7e
#
_cell.length_a   1.000
_cell.length_b   1.000
_cell.length_c   1.000
_cell.angle_alpha   90.00
_cell.angle_beta   90.00
_cell.angle_gamma   90.00
#
_symmetry.space_group_name_H-M   'P 1'
#
loop_
_entity.id
_entity.type
_entity.pdbx_description
1 polymer ?
#
loop_
_entity_poly.entity_id
_entity_poly.type
_entity_poly.pdbx_seq_one_letter_code
_entity_poly.pdbx_strand_id
1 'polypeptide(L)'
;MSKLKIAMVVVAAMGCAVAARADGPAGDVCAVKLTTDGKAIYTATMAAKPTMETVRATVEKEARSLAMGGKIARGSARDNAVAAGECVKTALQ
;
A
#
# COMPACT_ATOMS: atom_id res chain seq x y z
N MET A 1 9.30 -19.46 -35.77
CA MET A 1 9.12 -19.24 -35.37
C MET A 1 9.14 -18.65 -34.60
N SER A 2 9.29 -18.61 -34.54
CA SER A 2 9.21 -18.09 -33.95
C SER A 2 9.34 -17.44 -33.19
N LYS A 3 9.30 -17.48 -33.12
CA LYS A 3 9.32 -17.01 -32.46
C LYS A 3 9.28 -16.25 -31.86
N LEU A 4 9.17 -16.25 -31.96
CA LEU A 4 8.97 -15.59 -31.43
C LEU A 4 8.85 -14.97 -30.77
N LYS A 5 8.78 -15.11 -30.89
CA LYS A 5 8.45 -14.56 -30.33
C LYS A 5 8.31 -14.12 -29.44
N ILE A 6 8.22 -14.21 -29.20
CA ILE A 6 7.91 -13.94 -28.32
C ILE A 6 8.13 -13.27 -27.52
N ALA A 7 8.40 -13.12 -27.49
CA ALA A 7 8.43 -12.59 -26.76
C ALA A 7 8.16 -11.86 -26.26
N MET A 8 7.94 -11.75 -26.28
CA MET A 8 7.53 -11.10 -25.80
C MET A 8 7.22 -10.60 -25.12
N VAL A 9 7.18 -10.60 -24.94
CA VAL A 9 6.72 -10.21 -24.28
C VAL A 9 6.81 -9.77 -23.48
N VAL A 10 6.98 -9.76 -23.33
CA VAL A 10 6.83 -9.42 -22.53
C VAL A 10 6.93 -8.75 -22.00
N VAL A 11 7.10 -8.58 -22.02
CA VAL A 11 7.01 -7.94 -21.50
C VAL A 11 6.71 -7.27 -21.11
N ALA A 12 6.65 -7.20 -21.35
CA ALA A 12 6.22 -6.49 -21.08
C ALA A 12 5.92 -6.20 -20.36
N ALA A 13 5.84 -6.37 -20.12
CA ALA A 13 5.41 -6.08 -19.39
C ALA A 13 5.77 -5.63 -18.62
N MET A 14 6.26 -5.48 -18.52
CA MET A 14 6.56 -4.96 -17.86
C MET A 14 6.48 -3.95 -17.65
N GLY A 15 6.67 -3.78 -18.05
CA GLY A 15 6.88 -2.49 -17.77
C GLY A 15 5.82 -1.81 -17.15
N CYS A 16 4.89 -2.12 -17.40
CA CYS A 16 3.85 -1.56 -16.92
C CYS A 16 3.88 -1.20 -15.59
N ALA A 17 4.37 -1.92 -14.97
CA ALA A 17 4.35 -1.70 -13.64
C ALA A 17 4.88 -0.43 -13.28
N VAL A 18 5.67 0.02 -14.04
CA VAL A 18 6.29 1.18 -13.75
C VAL A 18 5.48 2.31 -13.44
N ALA A 19 4.49 2.52 -14.16
CA ALA A 19 3.70 3.67 -13.97
C ALA A 19 3.26 3.82 -12.58
N ALA A 20 2.96 2.78 -11.98
CA ALA A 20 2.43 2.87 -10.69
C ALA A 20 3.42 3.26 -9.67
N ARG A 21 4.62 3.30 -10.04
CA ARG A 21 5.60 3.59 -9.09
C ARG A 21 5.76 4.99 -8.77
N ALA A 22 5.14 5.87 -9.47
CA ALA A 22 5.36 7.26 -9.26
C ALA A 22 5.32 7.67 -7.83
N ASP A 23 4.36 7.19 -7.09
CA ASP A 23 4.23 7.59 -5.70
C ASP A 23 4.35 6.42 -4.77
N GLY A 24 4.81 5.27 -5.26
CA GLY A 24 4.89 4.09 -4.45
C GLY A 24 6.21 3.78 -3.81
N PRO A 25 7.33 3.97 -4.51
CA PRO A 25 8.60 3.45 -4.02
C PRO A 25 8.99 3.89 -2.62
N ALA A 26 8.88 5.15 -2.31
CA ALA A 26 9.26 5.63 -0.99
C ALA A 26 8.32 5.10 0.08
N GLY A 27 7.04 5.02 -0.23
CA GLY A 27 6.06 4.47 0.68
C GLY A 27 6.31 3.00 0.92
N ASP A 28 6.67 2.26 -0.13
CA ASP A 28 6.93 0.84 -0.02
C ASP A 28 8.15 0.57 0.86
N VAL A 29 9.19 1.38 0.74
CA VAL A 29 10.36 1.24 1.59
C VAL A 29 9.98 1.49 3.05
N CYS A 30 9.15 2.49 3.30
CA CYS A 30 8.66 2.77 4.62
C CYS A 30 7.84 1.58 5.15
N ALA A 31 7.00 1.03 4.29
CA ALA A 31 6.07 -0.02 4.69
C ALA A 31 6.75 -1.32 5.09
N VAL A 32 7.94 -1.63 4.54
CA VAL A 32 8.61 -2.86 4.91
C VAL A 32 8.99 -2.88 6.38
N LYS A 33 9.06 -1.72 7.01
CA LYS A 33 9.41 -1.62 8.42
C LYS A 33 8.20 -1.74 9.33
N LEU A 34 7.02 -1.77 8.77
CA LEU A 34 5.80 -1.86 9.57
C LEU A 34 5.60 -3.28 10.09
N THR A 35 4.80 -3.39 11.16
CA THR A 35 4.37 -4.70 11.61
C THR A 35 3.47 -5.30 10.54
N THR A 36 3.17 -6.58 10.67
CA THR A 36 2.24 -7.24 9.75
C THR A 36 0.91 -6.50 9.71
N ASP A 37 0.41 -6.11 10.89
CA ASP A 37 -0.86 -5.37 10.96
C ASP A 37 -0.73 -4.00 10.32
N GLY A 38 0.39 -3.32 10.55
CA GLY A 38 0.63 -2.03 9.93
C GLY A 38 0.68 -2.12 8.41
N LYS A 39 1.28 -3.19 7.88
CA LYS A 39 1.31 -3.40 6.44
C LYS A 39 -0.08 -3.62 5.88
N ALA A 40 -0.93 -4.34 6.61
CA ALA A 40 -2.30 -4.57 6.17
C ALA A 40 -3.05 -3.25 6.07
N ILE A 41 -2.86 -2.37 7.05
CA ILE A 41 -3.51 -1.07 7.05
C ILE A 41 -2.97 -0.22 5.90
N TYR A 42 -1.65 -0.24 5.70
CA TYR A 42 -1.02 0.50 4.62
C TYR A 42 -1.58 0.07 3.27
N THR A 43 -1.64 -1.23 3.03
CA THR A 43 -2.12 -1.76 1.75
C THR A 43 -3.57 -1.38 1.51
N ALA A 44 -4.42 -1.53 2.53
CA ALA A 44 -5.83 -1.20 2.40
C ALA A 44 -6.03 0.29 2.14
N THR A 45 -5.24 1.12 2.83
CA THR A 45 -5.33 2.56 2.67
C THR A 45 -4.91 3.00 1.27
N MET A 46 -3.80 2.46 0.78
CA MET A 46 -3.34 2.80 -0.56
C MET A 46 -4.34 2.37 -1.62
N ALA A 47 -5.01 1.24 -1.41
CA ALA A 47 -6.01 0.77 -2.35
C ALA A 47 -7.20 1.71 -2.42
N ALA A 48 -7.46 2.44 -1.36
CA ALA A 48 -8.56 3.42 -1.31
C ALA A 48 -8.18 4.74 -1.97
N LYS A 49 -6.94 4.88 -2.43
CA LYS A 49 -6.46 6.05 -3.16
C LYS A 49 -6.68 7.36 -2.41
N PRO A 50 -6.10 7.49 -1.22
CA PRO A 50 -6.30 8.71 -0.44
C PRO A 50 -5.49 9.88 -1.01
N THR A 51 -5.86 11.09 -0.60
CA THR A 51 -5.04 12.26 -0.88
C THR A 51 -4.40 12.69 0.44
N MET A 52 -3.51 13.65 0.39
CA MET A 52 -2.89 14.16 1.62
C MET A 52 -3.94 14.68 2.60
N GLU A 53 -5.03 15.23 2.09
CA GLU A 53 -6.10 15.73 2.95
C GLU A 53 -6.91 14.61 3.58
N THR A 54 -7.00 13.47 2.93
CA THR A 54 -7.87 12.39 3.40
C THR A 54 -7.12 11.22 4.03
N VAL A 55 -5.79 11.26 4.04
CA VAL A 55 -4.99 10.16 4.58
C VAL A 55 -5.46 9.75 5.96
N ARG A 56 -5.59 10.71 6.86
CA ARG A 56 -5.91 10.39 8.23
C ARG A 56 -7.24 9.67 8.35
N ALA A 57 -8.26 10.23 7.72
CA ALA A 57 -9.58 9.63 7.78
C ALA A 57 -9.61 8.26 7.14
N THR A 58 -8.89 8.11 6.02
CA THR A 58 -8.85 6.84 5.31
C THR A 58 -8.14 5.77 6.14
N VAL A 59 -7.00 6.12 6.74
CA VAL A 59 -6.27 5.18 7.57
C VAL A 59 -7.13 4.72 8.75
N GLU A 60 -7.81 5.65 9.39
CA GLU A 60 -8.65 5.30 10.53
C GLU A 60 -9.79 4.40 10.13
N LYS A 61 -10.39 4.68 8.99
CA LYS A 61 -11.48 3.86 8.49
C LYS A 61 -11.01 2.45 8.18
N GLU A 62 -9.87 2.33 7.48
CA GLU A 62 -9.36 1.03 7.10
C GLU A 62 -8.90 0.22 8.32
N ALA A 63 -8.24 0.89 9.26
CA ALA A 63 -7.79 0.22 10.47
C ALA A 63 -8.98 -0.30 11.28
N ARG A 64 -10.03 0.51 11.38
CA ARG A 64 -11.22 0.11 12.10
C ARG A 64 -11.88 -1.10 11.43
N SER A 65 -11.99 -1.04 10.12
CA SER A 65 -12.60 -2.13 9.36
C SER A 65 -11.82 -3.43 9.54
N LEU A 66 -10.49 -3.35 9.45
CA LEU A 66 -9.66 -4.53 9.62
C LEU A 66 -9.74 -5.08 11.04
N ALA A 67 -9.77 -4.21 12.02
CA ALA A 67 -9.86 -4.64 13.41
C ALA A 67 -11.21 -5.31 13.69
N MET A 68 -12.28 -4.74 13.17
CA MET A 68 -13.61 -5.30 13.36
C MET A 68 -13.77 -6.62 12.62
N GLY A 69 -13.06 -6.78 11.52
CA GLY A 69 -13.08 -8.03 10.79
C GLY A 69 -12.14 -9.09 11.33
N GLY A 70 -11.42 -8.78 12.40
CA GLY A 70 -10.50 -9.73 13.00
C GLY A 70 -9.22 -9.92 12.24
N LYS A 71 -8.91 -9.04 11.30
CA LYS A 71 -7.72 -9.18 10.47
C LYS A 71 -6.49 -8.53 11.08
N ILE A 72 -6.68 -7.65 12.04
CA ILE A 72 -5.59 -7.07 12.80
C ILE A 72 -6.00 -7.05 14.27
N ALA A 73 -5.00 -6.96 15.14
CA ALA A 73 -5.25 -6.93 16.57
C ALA A 73 -5.84 -5.58 16.98
N ARG A 74 -6.90 -5.60 17.77
CA ARG A 74 -7.54 -4.37 18.22
C ARG A 74 -6.66 -3.57 19.15
N GLY A 75 -5.91 -4.27 20.00
CA GLY A 75 -5.12 -3.60 21.02
C GLY A 75 -4.02 -2.72 20.47
N SER A 76 -3.50 -3.05 19.30
CA SER A 76 -2.44 -2.26 18.69
C SER A 76 -2.88 -1.57 17.41
N ALA A 77 -4.19 -1.59 17.12
CA ALA A 77 -4.68 -1.02 15.87
C ALA A 77 -4.34 0.46 15.74
N ARG A 78 -4.47 1.21 16.82
CA ARG A 78 -4.19 2.64 16.77
C ARG A 78 -2.72 2.91 16.44
N ASP A 79 -1.81 2.23 17.13
CA ASP A 79 -0.40 2.45 16.90
C ASP A 79 0.00 2.04 15.50
N ASN A 80 -0.53 0.93 15.03
CA ASN A 80 -0.25 0.48 13.68
C ASN A 80 -0.85 1.41 12.63
N ALA A 81 -2.00 2.01 12.94
CA ALA A 81 -2.63 2.96 12.04
C ALA A 81 -1.78 4.23 11.91
N VAL A 82 -1.23 4.72 13.02
CA VAL A 82 -0.38 5.89 12.98
C VAL A 82 0.84 5.61 12.14
N ALA A 83 1.49 4.49 12.37
CA ALA A 83 2.69 4.14 11.62
C ALA A 83 2.39 3.96 10.13
N ALA A 84 1.29 3.27 9.81
CA ALA A 84 0.90 3.07 8.42
C ALA A 84 0.58 4.40 7.76
N GLY A 85 -0.08 5.30 8.48
CA GLY A 85 -0.42 6.62 7.96
C GLY A 85 0.80 7.42 7.57
N GLU A 86 1.87 7.33 8.36
CA GLU A 86 3.10 8.03 8.01
C GLU A 86 3.68 7.49 6.71
N CYS A 87 3.62 6.16 6.52
CA CYS A 87 4.11 5.58 5.29
C CYS A 87 3.24 5.97 4.09
N VAL A 88 1.92 6.07 4.29
CA VAL A 88 1.04 6.51 3.22
C VAL A 88 1.38 7.94 2.82
N LYS A 89 1.61 8.82 3.79
CA LYS A 89 1.99 10.19 3.49
C LYS A 89 3.28 10.23 2.68
N THR A 90 4.23 9.39 3.06
CA THR A 90 5.49 9.31 2.33
C THR A 90 5.24 8.88 0.88
N ALA A 91 4.34 7.93 0.69
CA ALA A 91 4.03 7.45 -0.65
C ALA A 91 3.37 8.53 -1.50
N LEU A 92 2.63 9.44 -0.88
CA LEU A 92 1.89 10.47 -1.60
C LEU A 92 2.70 11.72 -1.89
N GLN A 93 3.87 11.84 -1.29
CA GLN A 93 4.76 12.98 -1.56
C GLN A 93 5.54 12.77 -2.88
#